data_141f7026b5aef2c6ac11b1ce1b858e4d
#
_entry.id   141f7026b5aef2c6ac11b1ce1b858e4d
#
_cell.length_a   1.000
_cell.length_b   1.000
_cell.length_c   1.000
_cell.angle_alpha   90.00
_cell.angle_beta   90.00
_cell.angle_gamma   90.00
#
_symmetry.space_group_name_H-M   'P 1'
#
loop_
_entity.id
_entity.type
_entity.pdbx_description
1 polymer ?
#
loop_
_entity_poly.entity_id
_entity_poly.type
_entity_poly.pdbx_seq_one_letter_code
_entity_poly.pdbx_strand_id
1 'polypeptide(L)'
;RKAEELAQLSEDLEKSNKELEAFSYSVSHDLRAPLRHIAGYAELLGDVEGDNLSERGLRFLGTIEDSAKFAGTLVDNLLSFSQMGRCTMHLSDVNLSAMVASIKLEMIPDYDGRDVEWTFNALPVVVADPAFLHLAMRNLISNAIKYTRGRPVARIEVDVLERADDTVISVRDNGVGFDMQ
;
A
#
# COMPACT_ATOMS: atom_id res chain seq x y z
N ARG A 1 -15.20 -41.63 -1.02
CA ARG A 1 -13.75 -41.63 -0.77
C ARG A 1 -13.07 -40.35 -1.28
N LYS A 2 -13.11 -40.03 -2.61
CA LYS A 2 -12.56 -38.81 -3.14
C LYS A 2 -13.19 -37.52 -2.58
N ALA A 3 -14.50 -37.53 -2.34
CA ALA A 3 -15.20 -36.39 -1.75
C ALA A 3 -14.81 -36.17 -0.27
N GLU A 4 -14.60 -37.23 0.47
CA GLU A 4 -14.14 -37.19 1.87
C GLU A 4 -12.69 -36.72 1.96
N GLU A 5 -11.82 -37.18 1.05
CA GLU A 5 -10.43 -36.74 0.95
C GLU A 5 -10.35 -35.24 0.59
N LEU A 6 -11.21 -34.74 -0.33
CA LEU A 6 -11.31 -33.34 -0.67
C LEU A 6 -11.83 -32.49 0.49
N ALA A 7 -12.83 -32.97 1.21
CA ALA A 7 -13.37 -32.27 2.37
C ALA A 7 -12.31 -32.14 3.48
N GLN A 8 -11.58 -33.24 3.77
CA GLN A 8 -10.52 -33.23 4.76
C GLN A 8 -9.38 -32.29 4.36
N LEU A 9 -8.95 -32.31 3.08
CA LEU A 9 -7.91 -31.40 2.57
C LEU A 9 -8.35 -29.94 2.65
N SER A 10 -9.62 -29.66 2.38
CA SER A 10 -10.18 -28.30 2.50
C SER A 10 -10.18 -27.84 3.96
N GLU A 11 -10.54 -28.71 4.90
CA GLU A 11 -10.52 -28.40 6.33
C GLU A 11 -9.10 -28.14 6.85
N ASP A 12 -8.14 -28.99 6.45
CA ASP A 12 -6.73 -28.83 6.82
C ASP A 12 -6.14 -27.55 6.25
N LEU A 13 -6.51 -27.20 5.01
CA LEU A 13 -6.08 -25.94 4.37
C LEU A 13 -6.67 -24.72 5.07
N GLU A 14 -7.96 -24.76 5.43
CA GLU A 14 -8.60 -23.68 6.18
C GLU A 14 -7.95 -23.49 7.56
N LYS A 15 -7.63 -24.58 8.25
CA LYS A 15 -6.97 -24.55 9.54
C LYS A 15 -5.57 -23.93 9.43
N SER A 16 -4.77 -24.41 8.47
CA SER A 16 -3.42 -23.88 8.22
C SER A 16 -3.45 -22.40 7.85
N ASN A 17 -4.43 -21.98 7.06
CA ASN A 17 -4.61 -20.58 6.69
C ASN A 17 -4.95 -19.71 7.92
N LYS A 18 -5.85 -20.17 8.78
CA LYS A 18 -6.19 -19.47 10.04
C LYS A 18 -4.99 -19.35 10.99
N GLU A 19 -4.16 -20.38 11.08
CA GLU A 19 -2.93 -20.36 11.89
C GLU A 19 -1.90 -19.36 11.33
N LEU A 20 -1.69 -19.35 10.01
CA LEU A 20 -0.80 -18.41 9.34
C LEU A 20 -1.26 -16.96 9.51
N GLU A 21 -2.55 -16.72 9.40
CA GLU A 21 -3.15 -15.40 9.60
C GLU A 21 -2.97 -14.92 11.05
N ALA A 22 -3.27 -15.78 12.03
CA ALA A 22 -3.10 -15.47 13.44
C ALA A 22 -1.64 -15.15 13.78
N PHE A 23 -0.71 -15.92 13.23
CA PHE A 23 0.73 -15.68 13.35
C PHE A 23 1.13 -14.35 12.72
N SER A 24 0.70 -14.09 11.48
CA SER A 24 1.00 -12.83 10.77
C SER A 24 0.47 -11.61 11.53
N TYR A 25 -0.73 -11.73 12.11
CA TYR A 25 -1.30 -10.67 12.94
C TYR A 25 -0.47 -10.40 14.19
N SER A 26 -0.13 -11.46 14.95
CA SER A 26 0.65 -11.32 16.19
C SER A 26 2.03 -10.71 15.92
N VAL A 27 2.76 -11.25 14.95
CA VAL A 27 4.09 -10.76 14.58
C VAL A 27 4.05 -9.30 14.13
N SER A 28 3.06 -8.97 13.29
CA SER A 28 2.93 -7.60 12.79
C SER A 28 2.59 -6.60 13.91
N HIS A 29 1.70 -6.99 14.83
CA HIS A 29 1.40 -6.17 16.00
C HIS A 29 2.64 -5.92 16.84
N ASP A 30 3.43 -6.96 17.11
CA ASP A 30 4.59 -6.89 17.99
C ASP A 30 5.78 -6.15 17.33
N LEU A 31 5.86 -6.15 16.00
CA LEU A 31 6.88 -5.39 15.27
C LEU A 31 6.54 -3.90 15.11
N ARG A 32 5.27 -3.51 15.11
CA ARG A 32 4.87 -2.12 14.90
C ARG A 32 5.40 -1.17 15.98
N ALA A 33 5.33 -1.58 17.25
CA ALA A 33 5.76 -0.75 18.36
C ALA A 33 7.27 -0.44 18.34
N PRO A 34 8.18 -1.43 18.21
CA PRO A 34 9.61 -1.16 18.14
C PRO A 34 10.02 -0.35 16.91
N LEU A 35 9.40 -0.58 15.75
CA LEU A 35 9.70 0.21 14.54
C LEU A 35 9.31 1.67 14.71
N ARG A 36 8.15 1.94 15.30
CA ARG A 36 7.72 3.30 15.61
C ARG A 36 8.65 3.97 16.62
N HIS A 37 9.14 3.23 17.62
CA HIS A 37 10.11 3.77 18.56
C HIS A 37 11.44 4.10 17.88
N ILE A 38 11.95 3.22 16.99
CA ILE A 38 13.18 3.48 16.24
C ILE A 38 13.03 4.75 15.39
N ALA A 39 11.93 4.88 14.65
CA ALA A 39 11.67 6.08 13.84
C ALA A 39 11.58 7.34 14.73
N GLY A 40 10.81 7.28 15.82
CA GLY A 40 10.64 8.42 16.72
C GLY A 40 11.93 8.84 17.44
N TYR A 41 12.77 7.90 17.86
CA TYR A 41 14.07 8.25 18.45
C TYR A 41 15.07 8.77 17.42
N ALA A 42 15.01 8.30 16.18
CA ALA A 42 15.81 8.84 15.10
C ALA A 42 15.43 10.30 14.80
N GLU A 43 14.13 10.59 14.71
CA GLU A 43 13.61 11.94 14.52
C GLU A 43 14.00 12.86 15.68
N LEU A 44 13.79 12.44 16.95
CA LEU A 44 14.18 13.20 18.13
C LEU A 44 15.69 13.47 18.20
N LEU A 45 16.51 12.50 17.79
CA LEU A 45 17.95 12.68 17.76
C LEU A 45 18.36 13.72 16.69
N GLY A 46 17.67 13.74 15.54
CA GLY A 46 17.84 14.76 14.53
C GLY A 46 17.47 16.15 15.00
N ASP A 47 16.35 16.26 15.73
CA ASP A 47 15.85 17.54 16.24
C ASP A 47 16.74 18.11 17.38
N VAL A 48 17.25 17.25 18.27
CA VAL A 48 17.99 17.69 19.45
C VAL A 48 19.49 17.85 19.18
N GLU A 49 20.09 16.95 18.42
CA GLU A 49 21.53 16.87 18.21
C GLU A 49 21.94 17.09 16.75
N GLY A 50 20.99 17.41 15.86
CA GLY A 50 21.26 17.55 14.41
C GLY A 50 22.42 18.50 14.11
N ASP A 51 22.49 19.64 14.78
CA ASP A 51 23.57 20.63 14.62
C ASP A 51 24.94 20.12 15.11
N ASN A 52 24.96 19.14 15.99
CA ASN A 52 26.16 18.52 16.55
C ASN A 52 26.62 17.28 15.76
N LEU A 53 25.77 16.77 14.88
CA LEU A 53 26.09 15.60 14.06
C LEU A 53 26.92 16.00 12.84
N SER A 54 27.89 15.15 12.49
CA SER A 54 28.59 15.31 11.20
C SER A 54 27.61 15.02 10.03
N GLU A 55 27.92 15.53 8.84
CA GLU A 55 27.14 15.21 7.63
C GLU A 55 26.97 13.70 7.41
N ARG A 56 27.96 12.91 7.81
CA ARG A 56 27.88 11.45 7.77
C ARG A 56 26.91 10.91 8.81
N GLY A 57 26.89 11.51 10.00
CA GLY A 57 25.94 11.17 11.07
C GLY A 57 24.50 11.44 10.65
N LEU A 58 24.25 12.60 10.06
CA LEU A 58 22.93 12.97 9.52
C LEU A 58 22.46 12.02 8.42
N ARG A 59 23.36 11.60 7.51
CA ARG A 59 23.01 10.57 6.50
C ARG A 59 22.65 9.22 7.12
N PHE A 60 23.37 8.79 8.15
CA PHE A 60 23.05 7.54 8.84
C PHE A 60 21.71 7.63 9.56
N LEU A 61 21.44 8.75 10.20
CA LEU A 61 20.18 9.00 10.90
C LEU A 61 19.00 8.95 9.91
N GLY A 62 19.09 9.65 8.79
CA GLY A 62 18.07 9.57 7.73
C GLY A 62 17.87 8.16 7.20
N THR A 63 18.97 7.38 7.02
CA THR A 63 18.84 5.98 6.59
C THR A 63 18.14 5.11 7.61
N ILE A 64 18.37 5.33 8.90
CA ILE A 64 17.69 4.59 9.99
C ILE A 64 16.20 4.94 9.98
N GLU A 65 15.87 6.22 9.88
CA GLU A 65 14.49 6.71 9.85
C GLU A 65 13.71 6.13 8.66
N ASP A 66 14.29 6.23 7.45
CA ASP A 66 13.69 5.69 6.23
C ASP A 66 13.49 4.16 6.31
N SER A 67 14.49 3.45 6.87
CA SER A 67 14.42 2.00 7.04
C SER A 67 13.34 1.59 8.03
N ALA A 68 13.18 2.32 9.14
CA ALA A 68 12.16 2.06 10.13
C ALA A 68 10.75 2.35 9.58
N LYS A 69 10.57 3.46 8.85
CA LYS A 69 9.32 3.79 8.15
C LYS A 69 8.96 2.75 7.09
N PHE A 70 9.95 2.32 6.30
CA PHE A 70 9.76 1.27 5.30
C PHE A 70 9.35 -0.07 5.93
N ALA A 71 10.04 -0.50 6.99
CA ALA A 71 9.69 -1.72 7.71
C ALA A 71 8.28 -1.64 8.33
N GLY A 72 7.89 -0.48 8.87
CA GLY A 72 6.52 -0.23 9.35
C GLY A 72 5.48 -0.42 8.25
N THR A 73 5.73 0.11 7.05
CA THR A 73 4.86 -0.06 5.89
C THR A 73 4.73 -1.53 5.48
N LEU A 74 5.83 -2.30 5.50
CA LEU A 74 5.79 -3.74 5.21
C LEU A 74 4.92 -4.50 6.22
N VAL A 75 5.05 -4.17 7.51
CA VAL A 75 4.25 -4.76 8.58
C VAL A 75 2.76 -4.43 8.39
N ASP A 76 2.41 -3.20 8.07
CA ASP A 76 1.02 -2.79 7.82
C ASP A 76 0.43 -3.47 6.57
N ASN A 77 1.22 -3.64 5.52
CA ASN A 77 0.82 -4.38 4.33
C ASN A 77 0.60 -5.88 4.63
N LEU A 78 1.45 -6.49 5.45
CA LEU A 78 1.30 -7.89 5.89
C LEU A 78 0.02 -8.08 6.72
N LEU A 79 -0.28 -7.14 7.63
CA LEU A 79 -1.54 -7.14 8.38
C LEU A 79 -2.76 -7.04 7.47
N SER A 80 -2.74 -6.10 6.54
CA SER A 80 -3.83 -5.89 5.58
C SER A 80 -4.06 -7.14 4.75
N PHE A 81 -3.00 -7.79 4.28
CA PHE A 81 -3.07 -9.05 3.54
C PHE A 81 -3.67 -10.19 4.40
N SER A 82 -3.20 -10.34 5.64
CA SER A 82 -3.69 -11.35 6.57
C SER A 82 -5.18 -11.18 6.92
N GLN A 83 -5.66 -9.93 7.00
CA GLN A 83 -7.07 -9.64 7.31
C GLN A 83 -8.00 -9.86 6.11
N MET A 84 -7.52 -9.71 4.88
CA MET A 84 -8.32 -9.91 3.66
C MET A 84 -8.90 -11.33 3.56
N GLY A 85 -8.20 -12.36 4.06
CA GLY A 85 -8.69 -13.74 4.04
C GLY A 85 -9.92 -14.00 4.92
N ARG A 86 -10.22 -13.13 5.89
CA ARG A 86 -11.33 -13.30 6.86
C ARG A 86 -12.55 -12.43 6.58
N CYS A 87 -12.41 -11.41 5.78
CA CYS A 87 -13.50 -10.47 5.59
C CYS A 87 -14.51 -11.00 4.58
N THR A 88 -15.77 -11.09 5.01
CA THR A 88 -16.88 -11.20 4.07
C THR A 88 -16.90 -9.91 3.25
N MET A 89 -16.77 -10.02 1.94
CA MET A 89 -16.86 -8.86 1.04
C MET A 89 -18.23 -8.21 1.17
N HIS A 90 -18.25 -6.91 1.43
CA HIS A 90 -19.46 -6.11 1.45
C HIS A 90 -19.56 -5.30 0.15
N LEU A 91 -20.16 -5.90 -0.86
CA LEU A 91 -20.32 -5.26 -2.16
C LEU A 91 -21.34 -4.11 -2.06
N SER A 92 -20.96 -2.96 -2.58
CA SER A 92 -21.79 -1.77 -2.69
C SER A 92 -21.39 -0.92 -3.90
N ASP A 93 -22.21 0.05 -4.23
CA ASP A 93 -21.90 1.01 -5.28
C ASP A 93 -20.77 1.93 -4.83
N VAL A 94 -19.64 1.93 -5.55
CA VAL A 94 -18.46 2.73 -5.27
C VAL A 94 -18.23 3.74 -6.39
N ASN A 95 -18.28 5.01 -6.06
CA ASN A 95 -17.93 6.10 -6.98
C ASN A 95 -16.40 6.19 -7.11
N LEU A 96 -15.86 5.70 -8.21
CA LEU A 96 -14.42 5.69 -8.47
C LEU A 96 -13.81 7.09 -8.56
N SER A 97 -14.53 8.06 -9.13
CA SER A 97 -14.04 9.44 -9.20
C SER A 97 -13.83 10.04 -7.81
N ALA A 98 -14.78 9.84 -6.90
CA ALA A 98 -14.68 10.30 -5.52
C ALA A 98 -13.55 9.57 -4.77
N MET A 99 -13.42 8.26 -4.97
CA MET A 99 -12.36 7.45 -4.35
C MET A 99 -10.96 7.90 -4.80
N VAL A 100 -10.72 8.06 -6.11
CA VAL A 100 -9.44 8.51 -6.64
C VAL A 100 -9.11 9.93 -6.16
N ALA A 101 -10.10 10.82 -6.10
CA ALA A 101 -9.92 12.17 -5.55
C ALA A 101 -9.53 12.14 -4.07
N SER A 102 -10.15 11.27 -3.25
CA SER A 102 -9.78 11.08 -1.84
C SER A 102 -8.35 10.57 -1.70
N ILE A 103 -7.98 9.52 -2.44
CA ILE A 103 -6.63 8.95 -2.40
C ILE A 103 -5.59 9.99 -2.83
N LYS A 104 -5.87 10.78 -3.88
CA LYS A 104 -4.99 11.87 -4.30
C LYS A 104 -4.73 12.86 -3.17
N LEU A 105 -5.74 13.25 -2.40
CA LEU A 105 -5.59 14.14 -1.25
C LEU A 105 -4.77 13.49 -0.12
N GLU A 106 -5.01 12.22 0.16
CA GLU A 106 -4.25 11.45 1.17
C GLU A 106 -2.75 11.38 0.83
N MET A 107 -2.42 11.34 -0.48
CA MET A 107 -1.04 11.18 -0.96
C MET A 107 -0.28 12.51 -1.12
N ILE A 108 -0.89 13.66 -0.85
CA ILE A 108 -0.20 14.97 -0.97
C ILE A 108 1.16 14.98 -0.26
N PRO A 109 1.30 14.49 0.99
CA PRO A 109 2.60 14.48 1.66
C PRO A 109 3.68 13.66 0.95
N ASP A 110 3.30 12.66 0.15
CA ASP A 110 4.24 11.77 -0.53
C ASP A 110 4.87 12.41 -1.79
N TYR A 111 4.25 13.47 -2.31
CA TYR A 111 4.72 14.18 -3.50
C TYR A 111 4.79 15.71 -3.31
N ASP A 112 4.75 16.18 -2.05
CA ASP A 112 4.90 17.60 -1.76
C ASP A 112 6.22 18.17 -2.35
N GLY A 113 6.14 19.38 -2.91
CA GLY A 113 7.25 20.02 -3.63
C GLY A 113 7.59 19.42 -5.01
N ARG A 114 6.77 18.47 -5.53
CA ARG A 114 6.94 17.86 -6.86
C ARG A 114 5.83 18.29 -7.81
N ASP A 115 6.18 18.41 -9.08
CA ASP A 115 5.18 18.62 -10.13
C ASP A 115 4.57 17.28 -10.55
N VAL A 116 3.25 17.11 -10.27
CA VAL A 116 2.50 15.88 -10.54
C VAL A 116 1.24 16.20 -11.33
N GLU A 117 1.25 15.80 -12.59
CA GLU A 117 0.09 15.88 -13.49
C GLU A 117 -0.79 14.64 -13.31
N TRP A 118 -2.04 14.87 -12.95
CA TRP A 118 -3.05 13.84 -12.82
C TRP A 118 -4.03 13.87 -13.98
N THR A 119 -4.21 12.74 -14.63
CA THR A 119 -5.22 12.57 -15.68
C THR A 119 -6.19 11.47 -15.28
N PHE A 120 -7.42 11.83 -15.00
CA PHE A 120 -8.54 10.91 -14.88
C PHE A 120 -9.81 11.62 -15.36
N ASN A 121 -10.53 10.97 -16.25
CA ASN A 121 -11.83 11.42 -16.74
C ASN A 121 -12.91 11.08 -15.71
N ALA A 122 -14.19 11.31 -16.04
CA ALA A 122 -15.29 10.85 -15.21
C ALA A 122 -15.25 9.31 -15.13
N LEU A 123 -14.83 8.79 -13.96
CA LEU A 123 -14.77 7.36 -13.71
C LEU A 123 -16.16 6.86 -13.29
N PRO A 124 -16.56 5.64 -13.68
CA PRO A 124 -17.90 5.10 -13.40
C PRO A 124 -18.09 4.79 -11.90
N VAL A 125 -19.33 4.46 -11.56
CA VAL A 125 -19.68 3.77 -10.33
C VAL A 125 -19.56 2.27 -10.58
N VAL A 126 -18.86 1.56 -9.72
CA VAL A 126 -18.66 0.11 -9.81
C VAL A 126 -19.17 -0.60 -8.57
N VAL A 127 -19.60 -1.86 -8.71
CA VAL A 127 -19.99 -2.70 -7.58
C VAL A 127 -18.75 -3.38 -7.03
N ALA A 128 -18.32 -2.99 -5.83
CA ALA A 128 -17.13 -3.53 -5.19
C ALA A 128 -17.23 -3.40 -3.66
N ASP A 129 -16.28 -4.02 -2.95
CA ASP A 129 -16.06 -3.70 -1.53
C ASP A 129 -15.24 -2.41 -1.45
N PRO A 130 -15.78 -1.32 -0.83
CA PRO A 130 -15.11 -0.03 -0.80
C PRO A 130 -13.75 -0.07 -0.12
N ALA A 131 -13.59 -0.86 0.95
CA ALA A 131 -12.35 -0.93 1.71
C ALA A 131 -11.24 -1.64 0.93
N PHE A 132 -11.57 -2.77 0.29
CA PHE A 132 -10.61 -3.51 -0.54
C PHE A 132 -10.23 -2.76 -1.81
N LEU A 133 -11.21 -2.14 -2.46
CA LEU A 133 -10.94 -1.35 -3.66
C LEU A 133 -10.09 -0.11 -3.33
N HIS A 134 -10.39 0.59 -2.23
CA HIS A 134 -9.58 1.71 -1.75
C HIS A 134 -8.13 1.29 -1.48
N LEU A 135 -7.93 0.16 -0.78
CA LEU A 135 -6.60 -0.38 -0.49
C LEU A 135 -5.82 -0.70 -1.77
N ALA A 136 -6.47 -1.37 -2.74
CA ALA A 136 -5.85 -1.71 -4.02
C ALA A 136 -5.46 -0.44 -4.80
N MET A 137 -6.38 0.50 -4.94
CA MET A 137 -6.15 1.77 -5.65
C MET A 137 -5.06 2.61 -4.98
N ARG A 138 -5.08 2.70 -3.65
CA ARG A 138 -4.06 3.40 -2.87
C ARG A 138 -2.67 2.81 -3.12
N ASN A 139 -2.54 1.48 -3.14
CA ASN A 139 -1.27 0.80 -3.43
C ASN A 139 -0.77 1.09 -4.86
N LEU A 140 -1.64 1.03 -5.86
CA LEU A 140 -1.28 1.32 -7.25
C LEU A 140 -0.84 2.78 -7.41
N ILE A 141 -1.59 3.72 -6.86
CA ILE A 141 -1.30 5.15 -6.92
C ILE A 141 -0.01 5.49 -6.16
N SER A 142 0.19 4.92 -4.97
CA SER A 142 1.43 5.08 -4.20
C SER A 142 2.65 4.58 -4.97
N ASN A 143 2.54 3.44 -5.66
CA ASN A 143 3.59 2.94 -6.53
C ASN A 143 3.88 3.90 -7.71
N ALA A 144 2.84 4.43 -8.36
CA ALA A 144 2.99 5.41 -9.44
C ALA A 144 3.72 6.68 -8.97
N ILE A 145 3.38 7.20 -7.79
CA ILE A 145 4.07 8.35 -7.17
C ILE A 145 5.55 8.01 -6.88
N LYS A 146 5.80 6.82 -6.32
CA LYS A 146 7.14 6.36 -5.96
C LYS A 146 8.04 6.20 -7.19
N TYR A 147 7.56 5.51 -8.22
CA TYR A 147 8.39 5.18 -9.39
C TYR A 147 8.61 6.37 -10.33
N THR A 148 7.83 7.44 -10.18
CA THR A 148 8.02 8.71 -10.91
C THR A 148 8.94 9.71 -10.20
N ARG A 149 9.55 9.37 -9.05
CA ARG A 149 10.40 10.31 -8.28
C ARG A 149 11.56 10.92 -9.08
N GLY A 150 12.09 10.19 -10.05
CA GLY A 150 13.18 10.66 -10.92
C GLY A 150 12.73 11.50 -12.13
N ARG A 151 11.43 11.79 -12.28
CA ARG A 151 10.91 12.56 -13.42
C ARG A 151 10.74 14.04 -13.05
N PRO A 152 11.08 14.98 -13.95
CA PRO A 152 10.83 16.40 -13.74
C PRO A 152 9.34 16.69 -13.51
N VAL A 153 8.47 16.02 -14.28
CA VAL A 153 7.01 16.05 -14.14
C VAL A 153 6.53 14.59 -14.05
N ALA A 154 5.95 14.24 -12.93
CA ALA A 154 5.31 12.95 -12.76
C ALA A 154 3.94 12.98 -13.45
N ARG A 155 3.63 11.99 -14.29
CA ARG A 155 2.32 11.84 -14.93
C ARG A 155 1.68 10.57 -14.44
N ILE A 156 0.50 10.71 -13.85
CA ILE A 156 -0.28 9.59 -13.33
C ILE A 156 -1.67 9.64 -13.97
N GLU A 157 -2.00 8.58 -14.67
CA GLU A 157 -3.26 8.42 -15.38
C GLU A 157 -4.06 7.28 -14.76
N VAL A 158 -5.33 7.53 -14.45
CA VAL A 158 -6.27 6.49 -14.00
C VAL A 158 -7.37 6.39 -15.05
N ASP A 159 -7.54 5.19 -15.58
CA ASP A 159 -8.52 4.92 -16.63
C ASP A 159 -9.33 3.67 -16.30
N VAL A 160 -10.54 3.59 -16.84
CA VAL A 160 -11.47 2.47 -16.64
C VAL A 160 -12.00 2.00 -17.98
N LEU A 161 -11.88 0.72 -18.25
CA LEU A 161 -12.45 0.04 -19.39
C LEU A 161 -13.54 -0.93 -18.93
N GLU A 162 -14.77 -0.61 -19.25
CA GLU A 162 -15.90 -1.51 -19.02
C GLU A 162 -15.94 -2.57 -20.12
N ARG A 163 -16.08 -3.84 -19.73
CA ARG A 163 -16.27 -4.99 -20.59
C ARG A 163 -17.59 -5.68 -20.23
N ALA A 164 -17.98 -6.65 -21.03
CA ALA A 164 -19.25 -7.35 -20.83
C ALA A 164 -19.37 -8.04 -19.47
N ASP A 165 -18.25 -8.60 -18.98
CA ASP A 165 -18.23 -9.44 -17.78
C ASP A 165 -17.35 -8.86 -16.66
N ASP A 166 -16.54 -7.82 -16.95
CA ASP A 166 -15.61 -7.22 -15.99
C ASP A 166 -15.42 -5.71 -16.20
N THR A 167 -14.91 -5.06 -15.16
CA THR A 167 -14.45 -3.67 -15.21
C THR A 167 -12.96 -3.63 -14.94
N VAL A 168 -12.17 -3.18 -15.91
CA VAL A 168 -10.72 -3.06 -15.79
C VAL A 168 -10.36 -1.66 -15.36
N ILE A 169 -9.77 -1.51 -14.19
CA ILE A 169 -9.21 -0.25 -13.70
C ILE A 169 -7.70 -0.28 -13.93
N SER A 170 -7.17 0.72 -14.60
CA SER A 170 -5.74 0.85 -14.88
C SER A 170 -5.16 2.11 -14.26
N VAL A 171 -3.96 1.99 -13.69
CA VAL A 171 -3.14 3.10 -13.25
C VAL A 171 -1.86 3.08 -14.07
N ARG A 172 -1.59 4.14 -14.82
CA ARG A 172 -0.41 4.30 -15.66
C ARG A 172 0.44 5.45 -15.15
N ASP A 173 1.74 5.26 -15.15
CA ASP A 173 2.71 6.29 -14.80
C ASP A 173 3.81 6.42 -15.86
N ASN A 174 4.54 7.54 -15.83
CA ASN A 174 5.71 7.76 -16.68
C ASN A 174 7.04 7.50 -15.96
N GLY A 175 7.02 6.65 -14.95
CA GLY A 175 8.19 6.32 -14.12
C GLY A 175 9.31 5.58 -14.85
N VAL A 176 10.19 4.96 -14.08
CA VAL A 176 11.37 4.25 -14.64
C VAL A 176 11.02 2.93 -15.31
N GLY A 177 9.79 2.43 -15.10
CA GLY A 177 9.39 1.10 -15.57
C GLY A 177 10.11 -0.03 -14.82
N PHE A 178 9.95 -1.26 -15.32
CA PHE A 178 10.65 -2.45 -14.84
C PHE A 178 10.94 -3.37 -16.04
N ASP A 179 12.04 -4.11 -15.93
CA ASP A 179 12.42 -5.08 -16.96
C ASP A 179 11.59 -6.35 -16.78
N MET A 180 10.88 -6.77 -17.83
CA MET A 180 10.03 -7.97 -17.82
C MET A 180 10.83 -9.21 -18.29
N GLN A 181 12.04 -9.43 -17.76
CA GLN A 181 12.78 -10.66 -18.02
C GLN A 181 12.26 -11.83 -17.22
#